data_506b71b10abbc8bfd62964134f22a39c
#
_entry.id   506b71b10abbc8bfd62964134f22a39c
#
_cell.length_a   1.000
_cell.length_b   1.000
_cell.length_c   1.000
_cell.angle_alpha   90.00
_cell.angle_beta   90.00
_cell.angle_gamma   90.00
#
_symmetry.space_group_name_H-M   'P 1'
#
loop_
_entity.id
_entity.type
_entity.pdbx_description
1 polymer ?
#
loop_
_entity_poly.entity_id
_entity_poly.type
_entity_poly.pdbx_seq_one_letter_code
_entity_poly.pdbx_strand_id
1 'polypeptide(L)'
;GATHFIPSPSGGVPGCVDDTAEKIIRFCKEEFGGDWYSLAKAYYRTEAEVFEKTDCTFIGHFDLVTRFNDREHFLDENDPRYTMPALEVMEYLVSIGIPFEINCGAVNRGRKAELYPNRFLLRNLRKMGGEIIINSDAHQKELLNGGFGSAVRTALDCGFTHTNILLHNPGGKIALQEVPLDVPVS
;
A
#
# COMPACT_ATOMS: atom_id res chain seq x y z
N GLY A 1 0.26 9.98 -1.15
CA GLY A 1 1.69 9.67 -1.21
C GLY A 1 1.94 8.19 -1.37
N ALA A 2 3.07 7.83 -1.96
CA ALA A 2 3.39 6.44 -2.20
C ALA A 2 4.91 6.24 -2.38
N THR A 3 5.43 5.11 -1.91
CA THR A 3 6.84 4.76 -2.05
C THR A 3 7.05 3.81 -3.22
N HIS A 4 7.82 4.25 -4.20
CA HIS A 4 8.27 3.43 -5.34
C HIS A 4 9.77 3.14 -5.30
N PHE A 5 10.53 3.93 -4.56
CA PHE A 5 11.97 3.85 -4.52
C PHE A 5 12.50 3.69 -3.09
N ILE A 6 13.46 2.80 -2.93
CA ILE A 6 14.20 2.60 -1.68
C ILE A 6 15.57 3.25 -1.85
N PRO A 7 16.01 4.15 -0.95
CA PRO A 7 17.36 4.69 -0.98
C PRO A 7 18.42 3.58 -0.96
N SER A 8 19.49 3.74 -1.75
CA SER A 8 20.63 2.82 -1.71
C SER A 8 21.44 3.06 -0.44
N PRO A 9 21.66 2.05 0.43
CA PRO A 9 22.55 2.14 1.59
C PRO A 9 23.98 2.55 1.25
N SER A 10 24.47 2.19 0.09
CA SER A 10 25.79 2.58 -0.39
C SER A 10 25.88 4.01 -0.94
N GLY A 11 24.74 4.72 -1.03
CA GLY A 11 24.65 6.06 -1.64
C GLY A 11 24.56 6.03 -3.17
N GLY A 12 24.33 4.86 -3.75
CA GLY A 12 24.12 4.68 -5.18
C GLY A 12 22.72 5.06 -5.67
N VAL A 13 22.30 4.47 -6.80
CA VAL A 13 20.98 4.70 -7.38
C VAL A 13 19.91 4.01 -6.54
N PRO A 14 18.81 4.71 -6.18
CA PRO A 14 17.70 4.08 -5.47
C PRO A 14 17.10 2.89 -6.22
N GLY A 15 16.69 1.86 -5.49
CA GLY A 15 16.01 0.70 -6.05
C GLY A 15 14.53 0.94 -6.24
N CYS A 16 14.01 0.68 -7.45
CA CYS A 16 12.59 0.74 -7.74
C CYS A 16 11.92 -0.60 -7.39
N VAL A 17 10.88 -0.57 -6.55
CA VAL A 17 10.21 -1.81 -6.07
C VAL A 17 9.21 -2.37 -7.08
N ASP A 18 8.83 -1.60 -8.08
CA ASP A 18 7.75 -1.93 -9.01
C ASP A 18 8.10 -1.84 -10.51
N ASP A 19 9.37 -1.73 -10.85
CA ASP A 19 9.85 -1.76 -12.25
C ASP A 19 9.80 -3.21 -12.79
N THR A 20 10.84 -4.00 -12.56
CA THR A 20 10.89 -5.44 -12.90
C THR A 20 11.45 -6.27 -11.76
N ALA A 21 11.08 -7.58 -11.73
CA ALA A 21 11.60 -8.51 -10.72
C ALA A 21 13.13 -8.60 -10.76
N GLU A 22 13.73 -8.66 -11.96
CA GLU A 22 15.17 -8.76 -12.13
C GLU A 22 15.92 -7.56 -11.55
N LYS A 23 15.35 -6.35 -11.70
CA LYS A 23 15.97 -5.12 -11.17
C LYS A 23 15.96 -5.09 -9.65
N ILE A 24 14.81 -5.43 -9.02
CA ILE A 24 14.74 -5.43 -7.56
C ILE A 24 15.52 -6.58 -6.95
N ILE A 25 15.62 -7.75 -7.62
CA ILE A 25 16.49 -8.87 -7.21
C ILE A 25 17.95 -8.41 -7.19
N ARG A 26 18.40 -7.78 -8.27
CA ARG A 26 19.76 -7.26 -8.36
C ARG A 26 20.04 -6.23 -7.28
N PHE A 27 19.15 -5.26 -7.11
CA PHE A 27 19.25 -4.23 -6.07
C PHE A 27 19.32 -4.84 -4.67
N CYS A 28 18.45 -5.80 -4.34
CA CYS A 28 18.49 -6.51 -3.06
C CYS A 28 19.83 -7.21 -2.85
N LYS A 29 20.36 -7.89 -3.87
CA LYS A 29 21.64 -8.58 -3.79
C LYS A 29 22.81 -7.61 -3.58
N GLU A 30 22.85 -6.51 -4.32
CA GLU A 30 23.96 -5.55 -4.29
C GLU A 30 23.95 -4.69 -3.01
N GLU A 31 22.78 -4.24 -2.57
CA GLU A 31 22.65 -3.27 -1.50
C GLU A 31 22.30 -3.88 -0.12
N PHE A 32 21.68 -5.06 -0.10
CA PHE A 32 21.23 -5.75 1.12
C PHE A 32 21.80 -7.17 1.27
N GLY A 33 22.77 -7.58 0.40
CA GLY A 33 23.35 -8.91 0.46
C GLY A 33 22.35 -10.06 0.17
N GLY A 34 21.20 -9.74 -0.45
CA GLY A 34 20.11 -10.68 -0.70
C GLY A 34 19.13 -10.84 0.47
N ASP A 35 19.25 -10.04 1.53
CA ASP A 35 18.32 -10.06 2.66
C ASP A 35 17.07 -9.23 2.34
N TRP A 36 16.01 -9.91 1.93
CA TRP A 36 14.72 -9.31 1.60
C TRP A 36 14.00 -8.67 2.78
N TYR A 37 14.23 -9.15 4.00
CA TYR A 37 13.64 -8.54 5.20
C TYR A 37 14.30 -7.20 5.55
N SER A 38 15.62 -7.09 5.35
CA SER A 38 16.31 -5.81 5.45
C SER A 38 15.87 -4.81 4.38
N LEU A 39 15.63 -5.26 3.14
CA LEU A 39 15.06 -4.45 2.08
C LEU A 39 13.65 -3.98 2.42
N ALA A 40 12.76 -4.88 2.88
CA ALA A 40 11.41 -4.53 3.30
C ALA A 40 11.40 -3.53 4.46
N LYS A 41 12.29 -3.70 5.44
CA LYS A 41 12.47 -2.74 6.54
C LYS A 41 12.89 -1.36 6.03
N ALA A 42 13.81 -1.29 5.05
CA ALA A 42 14.22 -0.03 4.43
C ALA A 42 13.06 0.62 3.66
N TYR A 43 12.23 -0.19 2.96
CA TYR A 43 11.01 0.28 2.31
C TYR A 43 10.05 0.95 3.30
N TYR A 44 9.70 0.28 4.40
CA TYR A 44 8.79 0.84 5.39
C TYR A 44 9.34 2.08 6.10
N ARG A 45 10.65 2.17 6.32
CA ARG A 45 11.27 3.42 6.81
C ARG A 45 11.05 4.58 5.83
N THR A 46 11.18 4.33 4.54
CA THR A 46 10.91 5.35 3.50
C THR A 46 9.42 5.72 3.48
N GLU A 47 8.54 4.73 3.65
CA GLU A 47 7.09 4.94 3.72
C GLU A 47 6.68 5.83 4.91
N ALA A 48 7.34 5.68 6.07
CA ALA A 48 7.11 6.54 7.23
C ALA A 48 7.37 8.03 6.95
N GLU A 49 8.28 8.34 6.02
CA GLU A 49 8.65 9.72 5.68
C GLU A 49 7.76 10.34 4.59
N VAL A 50 6.88 9.56 3.96
CA VAL A 50 6.09 10.00 2.80
C VAL A 50 5.23 11.21 3.14
N PHE A 51 4.52 11.17 4.28
CA PHE A 51 3.65 12.28 4.68
C PHE A 51 4.45 13.56 4.91
N GLU A 52 5.52 13.51 5.68
CA GLU A 52 6.34 14.68 5.99
C GLU A 52 6.96 15.32 4.75
N LYS A 53 7.29 14.48 3.74
CA LYS A 53 7.92 14.95 2.49
C LYS A 53 6.93 15.46 1.45
N THR A 54 5.67 15.03 1.49
CA THR A 54 4.72 15.25 0.39
C THR A 54 3.43 15.95 0.81
N ASP A 55 3.14 16.03 2.12
CA ASP A 55 1.85 16.52 2.65
C ASP A 55 0.66 15.82 1.98
N CYS A 56 0.77 14.51 1.79
CA CYS A 56 -0.20 13.73 1.04
C CYS A 56 -1.52 13.53 1.81
N THR A 57 -2.59 13.36 1.06
CA THR A 57 -3.94 13.17 1.62
C THR A 57 -4.18 11.74 2.12
N PHE A 58 -3.49 10.75 1.54
CA PHE A 58 -3.57 9.33 1.93
C PHE A 58 -2.29 8.59 1.51
N ILE A 59 -2.06 7.42 2.10
CA ILE A 59 -0.95 6.51 1.75
C ILE A 59 -1.42 5.54 0.68
N GLY A 60 -0.75 5.54 -0.48
CA GLY A 60 -1.02 4.64 -1.60
C GLY A 60 -0.32 3.30 -1.43
N HIS A 61 -0.96 2.19 -1.87
CA HIS A 61 -0.41 0.83 -1.97
C HIS A 61 0.69 0.50 -0.95
N PHE A 62 0.39 0.63 0.33
CA PHE A 62 1.31 0.62 1.47
C PHE A 62 2.35 -0.51 1.49
N ASP A 63 2.03 -1.69 0.97
CA ASP A 63 2.90 -2.86 0.92
C ASP A 63 3.38 -3.22 -0.50
N LEU A 64 3.56 -2.20 -1.37
CA LEU A 64 4.00 -2.39 -2.76
C LEU A 64 5.33 -3.16 -2.88
N VAL A 65 6.16 -3.16 -1.85
CA VAL A 65 7.39 -3.97 -1.78
C VAL A 65 7.15 -5.46 -2.05
N THR A 66 5.91 -5.94 -1.85
CA THR A 66 5.51 -7.33 -2.10
C THR A 66 5.04 -7.59 -3.54
N ARG A 67 5.15 -6.61 -4.44
CA ARG A 67 4.61 -6.67 -5.80
C ARG A 67 4.94 -7.95 -6.59
N PHE A 68 6.15 -8.44 -6.46
CA PHE A 68 6.61 -9.63 -7.17
C PHE A 68 6.59 -10.90 -6.31
N ASN A 69 6.20 -10.78 -5.03
CA ASN A 69 6.33 -11.87 -4.07
C ASN A 69 5.46 -13.09 -4.39
N ASP A 70 4.27 -12.91 -4.99
CA ASP A 70 3.39 -14.00 -5.41
C ASP A 70 4.04 -14.96 -6.43
N ARG A 71 5.01 -14.46 -7.22
CA ARG A 71 5.72 -15.22 -8.27
C ARG A 71 7.09 -15.69 -7.82
N GLU A 72 7.81 -14.81 -7.14
CA GLU A 72 9.23 -15.01 -6.85
C GLU A 72 9.48 -15.57 -5.45
N HIS A 73 8.49 -15.47 -4.54
CA HIS A 73 8.56 -15.98 -3.17
C HIS A 73 9.79 -15.50 -2.39
N PHE A 74 10.08 -14.20 -2.47
CA PHE A 74 11.26 -13.57 -1.86
C PHE A 74 11.27 -13.64 -0.34
N LEU A 75 10.09 -13.48 0.28
CA LEU A 75 9.92 -13.44 1.72
C LEU A 75 8.57 -14.06 2.13
N ASP A 76 8.50 -14.48 3.38
CA ASP A 76 7.22 -14.85 4.01
C ASP A 76 6.56 -13.60 4.60
N GLU A 77 5.40 -13.22 4.06
CA GLU A 77 4.63 -12.05 4.51
C GLU A 77 4.01 -12.24 5.92
N ASN A 78 4.13 -13.43 6.51
CA ASN A 78 3.75 -13.70 7.90
C ASN A 78 4.94 -13.65 8.88
N ASP A 79 6.18 -13.59 8.37
CA ASP A 79 7.36 -13.55 9.23
C ASP A 79 7.41 -12.22 10.02
N PRO A 80 7.70 -12.25 11.34
CA PRO A 80 7.84 -11.05 12.15
C PRO A 80 8.86 -10.04 11.62
N ARG A 81 9.89 -10.48 10.89
CA ARG A 81 10.88 -9.59 10.25
C ARG A 81 10.27 -8.70 9.18
N TYR A 82 9.16 -9.15 8.55
CA TYR A 82 8.37 -8.37 7.61
C TYR A 82 7.24 -7.62 8.32
N THR A 83 6.45 -8.31 9.15
CA THR A 83 5.22 -7.75 9.72
C THR A 83 5.49 -6.66 10.76
N MET A 84 6.54 -6.80 11.60
CA MET A 84 6.81 -5.80 12.62
C MET A 84 7.16 -4.42 12.05
N PRO A 85 8.11 -4.26 11.09
CA PRO A 85 8.37 -2.96 10.49
C PRO A 85 7.15 -2.35 9.79
N ALA A 86 6.31 -3.18 9.14
CA ALA A 86 5.09 -2.72 8.52
C ALA A 86 4.09 -2.17 9.55
N LEU A 87 3.87 -2.89 10.65
CA LEU A 87 2.94 -2.49 11.70
C LEU A 87 3.41 -1.27 12.48
N GLU A 88 4.71 -1.15 12.77
CA GLU A 88 5.29 0.03 13.43
C GLU A 88 5.04 1.31 12.60
N VAL A 89 5.29 1.26 11.31
CA VAL A 89 5.05 2.40 10.41
C VAL A 89 3.57 2.67 10.23
N MET A 90 2.75 1.64 10.12
CA MET A 90 1.29 1.77 10.05
C MET A 90 0.74 2.46 11.29
N GLU A 91 1.15 2.06 12.50
CA GLU A 91 0.74 2.67 13.76
C GLU A 91 1.13 4.16 13.82
N TYR A 92 2.35 4.50 13.40
CA TYR A 92 2.78 5.89 13.29
C TYR A 92 1.87 6.70 12.35
N LEU A 93 1.62 6.22 11.13
CA LEU A 93 0.79 6.91 10.14
C LEU A 93 -0.68 7.03 10.59
N VAL A 94 -1.21 6.01 11.27
CA VAL A 94 -2.54 6.09 11.92
C VAL A 94 -2.55 7.16 13.01
N SER A 95 -1.50 7.26 13.83
CA SER A 95 -1.43 8.25 14.92
C SER A 95 -1.49 9.70 14.45
N ILE A 96 -1.08 9.97 13.22
CA ILE A 96 -1.17 11.29 12.57
C ILE A 96 -2.43 11.46 11.70
N GLY A 97 -3.33 10.46 11.68
CA GLY A 97 -4.65 10.55 11.05
C GLY A 97 -4.64 10.40 9.53
N ILE A 98 -3.64 9.72 8.94
CA ILE A 98 -3.54 9.53 7.48
C ILE A 98 -4.29 8.27 7.07
N PRO A 99 -5.30 8.35 6.15
CA PRO A 99 -5.96 7.19 5.58
C PRO A 99 -5.04 6.36 4.69
N PHE A 100 -5.34 5.06 4.59
CA PHE A 100 -4.63 4.11 3.74
C PHE A 100 -5.46 3.72 2.52
N GLU A 101 -4.82 3.65 1.39
CA GLU A 101 -5.47 3.19 0.17
C GLU A 101 -5.67 1.67 0.18
N ILE A 102 -6.88 1.21 -0.11
CA ILE A 102 -7.10 -0.14 -0.64
C ILE A 102 -6.97 -0.03 -2.16
N ASN A 103 -5.84 -0.49 -2.69
CA ASN A 103 -5.48 -0.36 -4.09
C ASN A 103 -5.86 -1.62 -4.87
N CYS A 104 -6.66 -1.47 -5.92
CA CYS A 104 -7.14 -2.56 -6.76
C CYS A 104 -6.22 -2.86 -7.95
N GLY A 105 -5.25 -2.01 -8.23
CA GLY A 105 -4.53 -2.00 -9.49
C GLY A 105 -3.77 -3.29 -9.81
N ALA A 106 -3.12 -3.91 -8.82
CA ALA A 106 -2.38 -5.15 -9.05
C ALA A 106 -3.31 -6.34 -9.35
N VAL A 107 -4.41 -6.46 -8.61
CA VAL A 107 -5.44 -7.50 -8.83
C VAL A 107 -6.12 -7.31 -10.17
N ASN A 108 -6.53 -6.08 -10.51
CA ASN A 108 -7.18 -5.76 -11.79
C ASN A 108 -6.30 -6.10 -13.00
N ARG A 109 -4.98 -6.04 -12.84
CA ARG A 109 -4.00 -6.37 -13.89
C ARG A 109 -3.51 -7.83 -13.82
N GLY A 110 -4.10 -8.67 -12.95
CA GLY A 110 -3.70 -10.07 -12.75
C GLY A 110 -2.25 -10.25 -12.27
N ARG A 111 -1.72 -9.28 -11.54
CA ARG A 111 -0.33 -9.27 -11.07
C ARG A 111 -0.18 -9.79 -9.65
N LYS A 112 -1.20 -9.63 -8.81
CA LYS A 112 -1.29 -10.16 -7.44
C LYS A 112 -2.64 -10.81 -7.19
N ALA A 113 -2.67 -11.76 -6.25
CA ALA A 113 -3.88 -12.40 -5.78
C ALA A 113 -4.65 -11.51 -4.79
N GLU A 114 -3.95 -10.70 -3.99
CA GLU A 114 -4.53 -9.80 -3.00
C GLU A 114 -4.36 -8.33 -3.37
N LEU A 115 -5.22 -7.49 -2.80
CA LEU A 115 -5.14 -6.03 -2.85
C LEU A 115 -3.95 -5.51 -2.04
N TYR A 116 -3.56 -4.26 -2.26
CA TYR A 116 -2.68 -3.55 -1.33
C TYR A 116 -3.52 -2.69 -0.38
N PRO A 117 -3.23 -2.68 0.94
CA PRO A 117 -2.44 -3.67 1.67
C PRO A 117 -3.14 -5.04 1.72
N ASN A 118 -2.35 -6.09 1.98
CA ASN A 118 -2.89 -7.44 2.16
C ASN A 118 -3.86 -7.52 3.36
N ARG A 119 -4.67 -8.60 3.45
CA ARG A 119 -5.71 -8.75 4.48
C ARG A 119 -5.17 -8.74 5.92
N PHE A 120 -3.94 -9.24 6.14
CA PHE A 120 -3.33 -9.20 7.46
C PHE A 120 -3.11 -7.74 7.91
N LEU A 121 -2.53 -6.93 7.06
CA LEU A 121 -2.30 -5.51 7.31
C LEU A 121 -3.61 -4.73 7.46
N LEU A 122 -4.60 -4.98 6.59
CA LEU A 122 -5.92 -4.33 6.69
C LEU A 122 -6.63 -4.61 8.03
N ARG A 123 -6.58 -5.85 8.52
CA ARG A 123 -7.16 -6.19 9.83
C ARG A 123 -6.46 -5.48 10.98
N ASN A 124 -5.14 -5.33 10.90
CA ASN A 124 -4.38 -4.61 11.91
C ASN A 124 -4.63 -3.10 11.82
N LEU A 125 -4.68 -2.53 10.61
CA LEU A 125 -5.07 -1.14 10.37
C LEU A 125 -6.42 -0.83 11.04
N ARG A 126 -7.42 -1.70 10.85
CA ARG A 126 -8.73 -1.55 11.48
C ARG A 126 -8.66 -1.61 13.01
N LYS A 127 -7.86 -2.53 13.59
CA LYS A 127 -7.65 -2.62 15.04
C LYS A 127 -6.98 -1.37 15.63
N MET A 128 -6.10 -0.73 14.88
CA MET A 128 -5.43 0.52 15.25
C MET A 128 -6.37 1.74 15.13
N GLY A 129 -7.58 1.58 14.56
CA GLY A 129 -8.51 2.69 14.31
C GLY A 129 -8.21 3.48 13.06
N GLY A 130 -7.37 2.95 12.17
CA GLY A 130 -7.04 3.59 10.90
C GLY A 130 -8.21 3.64 9.93
N GLU A 131 -8.14 4.59 9.02
CA GLU A 131 -9.15 4.86 7.98
C GLU A 131 -8.68 4.37 6.62
N ILE A 132 -9.62 4.17 5.70
CA ILE A 132 -9.34 3.71 4.34
C ILE A 132 -9.93 4.61 3.27
N ILE A 133 -9.34 4.54 2.07
CA ILE A 133 -9.88 5.03 0.80
C ILE A 133 -9.70 3.93 -0.24
N ILE A 134 -10.68 3.71 -1.12
CA ILE A 134 -10.61 2.66 -2.15
C ILE A 134 -10.34 3.29 -3.51
N ASN A 135 -9.30 2.81 -4.21
CA ASN A 135 -8.95 3.29 -5.54
C ASN A 135 -8.65 2.13 -6.50
N SER A 136 -8.98 2.34 -7.78
CA SER A 136 -8.72 1.36 -8.84
C SER A 136 -7.27 1.31 -9.29
N ASP A 137 -6.50 2.38 -9.11
CA ASP A 137 -5.15 2.57 -9.68
C ASP A 137 -5.13 2.20 -11.18
N ALA A 138 -6.13 2.73 -11.91
CA ALA A 138 -6.36 2.37 -13.30
C ALA A 138 -5.32 3.00 -14.23
N HIS A 139 -4.69 2.16 -15.06
CA HIS A 139 -3.79 2.57 -16.14
C HIS A 139 -4.45 2.40 -17.52
N GLN A 140 -5.70 1.95 -17.54
CA GLN A 140 -6.54 1.75 -18.73
C GLN A 140 -7.94 2.23 -18.40
N LYS A 141 -8.61 2.84 -19.38
CA LYS A 141 -9.96 3.41 -19.20
C LYS A 141 -11.03 2.36 -18.81
N GLU A 142 -10.85 1.13 -19.24
CA GLU A 142 -11.73 0.00 -18.97
C GLU A 142 -11.66 -0.44 -17.49
N LEU A 143 -10.60 -0.05 -16.76
CA LEU A 143 -10.37 -0.40 -15.38
C LEU A 143 -10.62 0.75 -14.39
N LEU A 144 -11.18 1.88 -14.84
CA LEU A 144 -11.43 3.05 -13.99
C LEU A 144 -12.26 2.72 -12.73
N ASN A 145 -13.23 1.83 -12.86
CA ASN A 145 -14.05 1.32 -11.76
C ASN A 145 -13.74 -0.15 -11.42
N GLY A 146 -12.62 -0.68 -11.93
CA GLY A 146 -12.22 -2.07 -11.73
C GLY A 146 -11.92 -2.37 -10.26
N GLY A 147 -12.36 -3.54 -9.79
CA GLY A 147 -12.01 -4.07 -8.48
C GLY A 147 -12.76 -3.47 -7.28
N PHE A 148 -13.55 -2.40 -7.44
CA PHE A 148 -14.24 -1.76 -6.31
C PHE A 148 -15.12 -2.74 -5.52
N GLY A 149 -15.91 -3.58 -6.19
CA GLY A 149 -16.75 -4.58 -5.51
C GLY A 149 -15.95 -5.58 -4.69
N SER A 150 -14.77 -5.99 -5.16
CA SER A 150 -13.86 -6.87 -4.43
C SER A 150 -13.24 -6.13 -3.24
N ALA A 151 -12.81 -4.88 -3.44
CA ALA A 151 -12.22 -4.06 -2.40
C ALA A 151 -13.21 -3.76 -1.26
N VAL A 152 -14.47 -3.42 -1.60
CA VAL A 152 -15.53 -3.23 -0.60
C VAL A 152 -15.77 -4.50 0.22
N ARG A 153 -15.91 -5.67 -0.44
CA ARG A 153 -16.05 -6.95 0.28
C ARG A 153 -14.84 -7.23 1.18
N THR A 154 -13.62 -6.99 0.68
CA THR A 154 -12.39 -7.16 1.48
C THR A 154 -12.36 -6.23 2.69
N ALA A 155 -12.74 -4.96 2.52
CA ALA A 155 -12.81 -4.00 3.62
C ALA A 155 -13.82 -4.44 4.69
N LEU A 156 -15.03 -4.84 4.29
CA LEU A 156 -16.06 -5.37 5.19
C LEU A 156 -15.57 -6.63 5.93
N ASP A 157 -14.94 -7.58 5.24
CA ASP A 157 -14.35 -8.79 5.83
C ASP A 157 -13.24 -8.48 6.84
N CYS A 158 -12.56 -7.34 6.67
CA CYS A 158 -11.53 -6.85 7.60
C CYS A 158 -12.11 -5.99 8.74
N GLY A 159 -13.44 -5.76 8.75
CA GLY A 159 -14.15 -5.06 9.83
C GLY A 159 -14.31 -3.56 9.62
N PHE A 160 -14.01 -3.02 8.44
CA PHE A 160 -14.35 -1.63 8.11
C PHE A 160 -15.83 -1.51 7.78
N THR A 161 -16.44 -0.41 8.18
CA THR A 161 -17.84 -0.08 7.88
C THR A 161 -17.97 1.18 7.02
N HIS A 162 -16.89 1.93 6.90
CA HIS A 162 -16.82 3.18 6.14
C HIS A 162 -15.53 3.25 5.33
N THR A 163 -15.53 4.09 4.33
CA THR A 163 -14.37 4.49 3.53
C THR A 163 -14.39 5.99 3.31
N ASN A 164 -13.23 6.58 3.03
CA ASN A 164 -13.16 7.96 2.60
C ASN A 164 -13.33 8.08 1.09
N ILE A 165 -13.88 9.21 0.65
CA ILE A 165 -13.86 9.66 -0.75
C ILE A 165 -13.24 11.06 -0.83
N LEU A 166 -12.66 11.39 -1.97
CA LEU A 166 -12.12 12.71 -2.23
C LEU A 166 -13.20 13.63 -2.79
N LEU A 167 -13.40 14.78 -2.17
CA LEU A 167 -14.29 15.82 -2.65
C LEU A 167 -13.51 17.06 -3.05
N HIS A 168 -13.95 17.68 -4.14
CA HIS A 168 -13.55 19.03 -4.51
C HIS A 168 -14.48 20.05 -3.87
N ASN A 169 -13.96 20.86 -2.95
CA ASN A 169 -14.69 21.97 -2.39
C ASN A 169 -14.67 23.20 -3.33
N PRO A 170 -15.70 24.06 -3.27
CA PRO A 170 -15.63 25.38 -3.94
C PRO A 170 -14.39 26.12 -3.48
N GLY A 171 -13.46 26.39 -4.40
CA GLY A 171 -12.14 26.98 -4.10
C GLY A 171 -10.96 26.04 -4.36
N GLY A 172 -11.21 24.81 -4.87
CA GLY A 172 -10.17 23.90 -5.35
C GLY A 172 -9.43 23.10 -4.27
N LYS A 173 -9.86 23.18 -3.01
CA LYS A 173 -9.31 22.36 -1.93
C LYS A 173 -9.91 20.96 -1.97
N ILE A 174 -9.04 19.95 -1.87
CA ILE A 174 -9.43 18.57 -1.69
C ILE A 174 -9.78 18.35 -0.22
N ALA A 175 -10.91 17.68 0.04
CA ALA A 175 -11.32 17.24 1.36
C ALA A 175 -11.64 15.74 1.33
N LEU A 176 -11.44 15.07 2.45
CA LEU A 176 -11.91 13.71 2.68
C LEU A 176 -13.33 13.76 3.26
N GLN A 177 -14.19 12.88 2.77
CA GLN A 177 -15.50 12.63 3.35
C GLN A 177 -15.65 11.15 3.62
N GLU A 178 -15.96 10.80 4.86
CA GLU A 178 -16.32 9.45 5.24
C GLU A 178 -17.70 9.09 4.70
N VAL A 179 -17.83 7.92 4.09
CA VAL A 179 -19.08 7.37 3.57
C VAL A 179 -19.22 5.90 3.97
N PRO A 180 -20.45 5.39 4.18
CA PRO A 180 -20.65 3.96 4.46
C PRO A 180 -20.16 3.07 3.31
N LEU A 181 -19.66 1.88 3.66
CA LEU A 181 -19.38 0.81 2.72
C LEU A 181 -20.67 0.05 2.43
N ASP A 182 -21.26 0.32 1.28
CA ASP A 182 -22.40 -0.46 0.79
C ASP A 182 -21.90 -1.57 -0.14
N VAL A 183 -22.39 -2.80 0.06
CA VAL A 183 -22.09 -3.89 -0.88
C VAL A 183 -22.75 -3.52 -2.21
N PRO A 184 -21.98 -3.40 -3.31
CA PRO A 184 -22.60 -3.18 -4.61
C PRO A 184 -23.60 -4.31 -4.89
N VAL A 185 -24.86 -3.96 -5.09
CA VAL A 185 -25.87 -4.91 -5.55
C VAL A 185 -25.43 -5.31 -6.96
N SER A 186 -25.07 -6.58 -7.13
CA SER A 186 -24.67 -7.20 -8.39
C SER A 186 -25.82 -7.26 -9.40
#